data_9c94f07d3fb63e8749628c26058a5dd5
#
_entry.id   9c94f07d3fb63e8749628c26058a5dd5
#
_cell.length_a   1.000
_cell.length_b   1.000
_cell.length_c   1.000
_cell.angle_alpha   90.00
_cell.angle_beta   90.00
_cell.angle_gamma   90.00
#
_symmetry.space_group_name_H-M   'P 1'
#
loop_
_entity.id
_entity.type
_entity.pdbx_description
1 polymer ?
#
loop_
_entity_poly.entity_id
_entity_poly.type
_entity_poly.pdbx_seq_one_letter_code
_entity_poly.pdbx_strand_id
1 'polypeptide(L)'
;MKFHRTVRPLRSQFDMAPFACVFFLLVMFLMLGSITYTPGVRIELPVAEVFPGTDQDSVTVAISEHGRYYFHNQLLDLAQLKARLTDAVKKSREPLTLVLYADKAVPHEQIVQLASLAKELGFKEAWDATQPRIGDVPGEGKLKPRP
;
A
#
# COMPACT_ATOMS: atom_id res chain seq x y z
N MET A 1 14.49 -79.69 -0.71
CA MET A 1 14.22 -78.47 0.11
C MET A 1 13.14 -77.68 -0.58
N LYS A 2 11.93 -77.61 0.01
CA LYS A 2 10.78 -76.80 -0.52
C LYS A 2 10.76 -75.50 0.27
N PHE A 3 11.06 -74.40 -0.42
CA PHE A 3 10.89 -73.05 0.16
C PHE A 3 9.39 -72.68 0.10
N HIS A 4 8.76 -72.54 1.27
CA HIS A 4 7.45 -71.96 1.39
C HIS A 4 7.52 -70.41 1.18
N ARG A 5 7.10 -69.98 0.04
CA ARG A 5 6.86 -68.57 -0.23
C ARG A 5 5.51 -68.19 0.34
N THR A 6 5.49 -67.60 1.53
CA THR A 6 4.30 -66.97 2.11
C THR A 6 4.21 -65.55 1.57
N VAL A 7 3.72 -65.44 0.35
CA VAL A 7 3.37 -64.11 -0.21
C VAL A 7 2.00 -63.78 0.36
N ARG A 8 1.94 -62.92 1.34
CA ARG A 8 0.68 -62.32 1.75
C ARG A 8 0.27 -61.35 0.66
N PRO A 9 -0.90 -61.47 0.02
CA PRO A 9 -1.40 -60.48 -0.91
C PRO A 9 -1.60 -59.19 -0.09
N LEU A 10 -0.89 -58.13 -0.46
CA LEU A 10 -1.19 -56.80 -0.02
C LEU A 10 -2.64 -56.50 -0.42
N ARG A 11 -3.58 -56.59 0.52
CA ARG A 11 -4.89 -55.98 0.33
C ARG A 11 -4.62 -54.49 0.12
N SER A 12 -4.78 -54.04 -1.12
CA SER A 12 -4.74 -52.67 -1.51
C SER A 12 -5.88 -51.92 -0.74
N GLN A 13 -5.64 -51.59 0.50
CA GLN A 13 -6.42 -50.55 1.13
C GLN A 13 -5.98 -49.27 0.41
N PHE A 14 -6.91 -48.69 -0.31
CA PHE A 14 -6.73 -47.39 -0.94
C PHE A 14 -6.40 -46.41 0.15
N ASP A 15 -5.11 -46.08 0.30
CA ASP A 15 -4.66 -45.15 1.30
C ASP A 15 -5.02 -43.73 0.84
N MET A 16 -6.00 -43.15 1.50
CA MET A 16 -6.49 -41.80 1.20
C MET A 16 -5.53 -40.71 1.73
N ALA A 17 -4.54 -41.05 2.54
CA ALA A 17 -3.63 -40.08 3.15
C ALA A 17 -2.79 -39.32 2.12
N PRO A 18 -2.13 -39.97 1.12
CA PRO A 18 -1.37 -39.23 0.11
C PRO A 18 -2.27 -38.34 -0.76
N PHE A 19 -3.52 -38.78 -1.05
CA PHE A 19 -4.47 -37.98 -1.79
C PHE A 19 -4.89 -36.72 -1.01
N ALA A 20 -5.14 -36.86 0.30
CA ALA A 20 -5.46 -35.75 1.17
C ALA A 20 -4.30 -34.74 1.24
N CYS A 21 -3.05 -35.20 1.31
CA CYS A 21 -1.87 -34.32 1.30
C CYS A 21 -1.77 -33.49 0.00
N VAL A 22 -1.94 -34.12 -1.15
CA VAL A 22 -1.91 -33.44 -2.45
C VAL A 22 -3.05 -32.45 -2.58
N PHE A 23 -4.25 -32.81 -2.16
CA PHE A 23 -5.40 -31.93 -2.13
C PHE A 23 -5.18 -30.70 -1.23
N PHE A 24 -4.58 -30.89 -0.06
CA PHE A 24 -4.28 -29.81 0.87
C PHE A 24 -3.23 -28.86 0.30
N LEU A 25 -2.21 -29.38 -0.36
CA LEU A 25 -1.21 -28.57 -1.07
C LEU A 25 -1.84 -27.75 -2.18
N LEU A 26 -2.78 -28.34 -2.94
CA LEU A 26 -3.50 -27.66 -4.01
C LEU A 26 -4.36 -26.52 -3.45
N VAL A 27 -5.10 -26.76 -2.36
CA VAL A 27 -5.88 -25.72 -1.68
C VAL A 27 -4.98 -24.59 -1.17
N MET A 28 -3.83 -24.95 -0.57
CA MET A 28 -2.85 -23.95 -0.11
C MET A 28 -2.30 -23.11 -1.28
N PHE A 29 -2.04 -23.76 -2.43
CA PHE A 29 -1.58 -23.07 -3.64
C PHE A 29 -2.63 -22.13 -4.22
N LEU A 30 -3.90 -22.57 -4.22
CA LEU A 30 -5.03 -21.72 -4.64
C LEU A 30 -5.22 -20.52 -3.69
N MET A 31 -5.03 -20.72 -2.39
CA MET A 31 -5.10 -19.65 -1.41
C MET A 31 -3.98 -18.61 -1.62
N LEU A 32 -2.75 -19.06 -1.89
CA LEU A 32 -1.63 -18.16 -2.23
C LEU A 32 -1.85 -17.45 -3.56
N GLY A 33 -2.43 -18.13 -4.57
CA GLY A 33 -2.77 -17.53 -5.86
C GLY A 33 -3.93 -16.53 -5.79
N SER A 34 -4.71 -16.54 -4.71
CA SER A 34 -5.79 -15.56 -4.47
C SER A 34 -5.28 -14.20 -4.01
N ILE A 35 -3.98 -14.05 -3.73
CA ILE A 35 -3.38 -12.74 -3.49
C ILE A 35 -3.37 -12.00 -4.83
N THR A 36 -4.45 -11.26 -5.08
CA THR A 36 -4.55 -10.38 -6.24
C THR A 36 -3.51 -9.28 -6.12
N TYR A 37 -2.54 -9.33 -7.01
CA TYR A 37 -1.61 -8.22 -7.19
C TYR A 37 -2.41 -7.05 -7.77
N THR A 38 -2.76 -6.08 -6.95
CA THR A 38 -3.27 -4.80 -7.45
C THR A 38 -2.10 -4.08 -8.10
N PRO A 39 -2.10 -3.89 -9.43
CA PRO A 39 -1.04 -3.15 -10.08
C PRO A 39 -1.02 -1.74 -9.49
N GLY A 40 0.09 -1.38 -8.86
CA GLY A 40 0.30 -0.03 -8.33
C GLY A 40 0.32 0.96 -9.49
N VAL A 41 -0.26 2.14 -9.30
CA VAL A 41 -0.12 3.23 -10.26
C VAL A 41 1.28 3.79 -10.12
N ARG A 42 1.99 3.90 -11.25
CA ARG A 42 3.28 4.56 -11.28
C ARG A 42 3.04 6.06 -11.21
N ILE A 43 3.54 6.69 -10.15
CA ILE A 43 3.45 8.13 -9.92
C ILE A 43 4.89 8.68 -9.96
N GLU A 44 5.15 9.63 -10.83
CA GLU A 44 6.41 10.34 -10.89
C GLU A 44 6.31 11.59 -10.04
N LEU A 45 6.91 11.55 -8.85
CA LEU A 45 6.89 12.67 -7.91
C LEU A 45 7.76 13.83 -8.42
N PRO A 46 7.38 15.08 -8.11
CA PRO A 46 8.20 16.23 -8.37
C PRO A 46 9.51 16.16 -7.55
N VAL A 47 10.60 16.63 -8.15
CA VAL A 47 11.92 16.66 -7.50
C VAL A 47 12.05 17.95 -6.71
N ALA A 48 12.30 17.83 -5.40
CA ALA A 48 12.54 18.97 -4.50
C ALA A 48 13.69 18.69 -3.53
N GLU A 49 14.02 19.67 -2.71
CA GLU A 49 14.97 19.48 -1.62
C GLU A 49 14.43 18.46 -0.60
N VAL A 50 15.35 17.77 0.08
CA VAL A 50 14.99 16.78 1.09
C VAL A 50 14.34 17.47 2.27
N PHE A 51 13.06 17.20 2.51
CA PHE A 51 12.38 17.62 3.72
C PHE A 51 12.36 16.45 4.72
N PRO A 52 12.49 16.75 6.02
CA PRO A 52 12.33 15.71 7.04
C PRO A 52 10.90 15.13 6.93
N GLY A 53 10.78 13.81 6.99
CA GLY A 53 9.49 13.14 7.03
C GLY A 53 8.70 13.49 8.30
N THR A 54 7.44 13.09 8.34
CA THR A 54 6.62 13.24 9.55
C THR A 54 6.65 11.96 10.38
N ASP A 55 6.85 12.11 11.69
CA ASP A 55 6.71 11.02 12.67
C ASP A 55 5.25 10.85 13.15
N GLN A 56 4.32 11.68 12.63
CA GLN A 56 2.91 11.64 13.00
C GLN A 56 2.13 10.62 12.19
N ASP A 57 1.04 10.13 12.76
CA ASP A 57 0.10 9.28 12.05
C ASP A 57 -0.37 9.97 10.78
N SER A 58 -0.13 9.33 9.65
CA SER A 58 -0.39 9.93 8.35
C SER A 58 -1.31 9.08 7.50
N VAL A 59 -2.11 9.77 6.71
CA VAL A 59 -3.00 9.19 5.71
C VAL A 59 -2.49 9.58 4.34
N THR A 60 -2.30 8.60 3.49
CA THR A 60 -1.73 8.80 2.15
C THR A 60 -2.80 8.81 1.08
N VAL A 61 -2.78 9.82 0.22
CA VAL A 61 -3.60 9.92 -0.99
C VAL A 61 -2.69 10.14 -2.18
N ALA A 62 -2.90 9.36 -3.24
CA ALA A 62 -2.14 9.51 -4.46
C ALA A 62 -3.00 10.07 -5.60
N ILE A 63 -2.41 10.95 -6.42
CA ILE A 63 -3.05 11.55 -7.60
C ILE A 63 -2.21 11.17 -8.82
N SER A 64 -2.84 10.44 -9.77
CA SER A 64 -2.15 10.10 -11.02
C SER A 64 -2.10 11.29 -11.98
N GLU A 65 -1.27 11.19 -13.02
CA GLU A 65 -1.16 12.15 -14.12
C GLU A 65 -2.52 12.53 -14.76
N HIS A 66 -3.50 11.62 -14.68
CA HIS A 66 -4.84 11.81 -15.23
C HIS A 66 -5.83 12.44 -14.22
N GLY A 67 -5.35 12.90 -13.05
CA GLY A 67 -6.19 13.49 -12.02
C GLY A 67 -7.07 12.49 -11.26
N ARG A 68 -6.73 11.20 -11.31
CA ARG A 68 -7.46 10.15 -10.59
C ARG A 68 -6.94 10.00 -9.18
N TYR A 69 -7.85 9.91 -8.21
CA TYR A 69 -7.51 9.77 -6.80
C TYR A 69 -7.40 8.29 -6.39
N TYR A 70 -6.34 7.97 -5.67
CA TYR A 70 -6.11 6.64 -5.12
C TYR A 70 -5.94 6.73 -3.61
N PHE A 71 -6.71 5.94 -2.89
CA PHE A 71 -6.64 5.79 -1.45
C PHE A 71 -6.53 4.31 -1.11
N HIS A 72 -5.52 3.92 -0.33
CA HIS A 72 -5.21 2.51 -0.05
C HIS A 72 -5.23 1.63 -1.32
N ASN A 73 -4.63 2.13 -2.39
CA ASN A 73 -4.55 1.44 -3.69
C ASN A 73 -5.89 1.23 -4.41
N GLN A 74 -6.96 1.89 -3.97
CA GLN A 74 -8.27 1.87 -4.59
C GLN A 74 -8.53 3.17 -5.33
N LEU A 75 -9.00 3.06 -6.57
CA LEU A 75 -9.46 4.21 -7.33
C LEU A 75 -10.77 4.72 -6.73
N LEU A 76 -10.81 5.98 -6.36
CA LEU A 76 -11.98 6.62 -5.77
C LEU A 76 -12.33 7.90 -6.52
N ASP A 77 -13.61 8.21 -6.54
CA ASP A 77 -14.10 9.53 -6.94
C ASP A 77 -13.92 10.53 -5.77
N LEU A 78 -13.91 11.83 -6.08
CA LEU A 78 -13.72 12.89 -5.08
C LEU A 78 -14.72 12.79 -3.92
N ALA A 79 -15.98 12.45 -4.21
CA ALA A 79 -17.01 12.28 -3.19
C ALA A 79 -16.71 11.09 -2.25
N GLN A 80 -16.29 9.97 -2.82
CA GLN A 80 -15.90 8.77 -2.08
C GLN A 80 -14.63 9.03 -1.26
N LEU A 81 -13.65 9.73 -1.83
CA LEU A 81 -12.43 10.11 -1.15
C LEU A 81 -12.75 10.97 0.08
N LYS A 82 -13.61 11.99 -0.07
CA LYS A 82 -14.06 12.85 1.03
C LYS A 82 -14.69 12.02 2.15
N ALA A 83 -15.56 11.07 1.84
CA ALA A 83 -16.18 10.19 2.83
C ALA A 83 -15.14 9.34 3.57
N ARG A 84 -14.19 8.74 2.84
CA ARG A 84 -13.12 7.92 3.44
C ARG A 84 -12.17 8.72 4.32
N LEU A 85 -11.81 9.93 3.90
CA LEU A 85 -10.98 10.84 4.70
C LEU A 85 -11.70 11.29 5.98
N THR A 86 -13.00 11.60 5.88
CA THR A 86 -13.82 11.92 7.04
C THR A 86 -13.89 10.77 8.04
N ASP A 87 -14.05 9.54 7.55
CA ASP A 87 -14.07 8.35 8.38
C ASP A 87 -12.71 8.09 9.05
N ALA A 88 -11.61 8.35 8.33
CA ALA A 88 -10.26 8.21 8.86
C ALA A 88 -10.03 9.19 10.03
N VAL A 89 -10.39 10.46 9.86
CA VAL A 89 -10.27 11.47 10.91
C VAL A 89 -11.13 11.13 12.13
N LYS A 90 -12.37 10.64 11.92
CA LYS A 90 -13.26 10.23 13.02
C LYS A 90 -12.75 9.04 13.82
N LYS A 91 -12.04 8.12 13.16
CA LYS A 91 -11.49 6.90 13.80
C LYS A 91 -10.19 7.17 14.54
N SER A 92 -9.44 8.17 14.12
CA SER A 92 -8.20 8.53 14.79
C SER A 92 -8.49 9.28 16.09
N ARG A 93 -7.68 8.99 17.11
CA ARG A 93 -7.67 9.70 18.40
C ARG A 93 -6.71 10.89 18.40
N GLU A 94 -5.77 10.90 17.45
CA GLU A 94 -4.74 11.92 17.30
C GLU A 94 -4.94 12.70 16.01
N PRO A 95 -4.46 13.93 15.93
CA PRO A 95 -4.53 14.73 14.71
C PRO A 95 -3.72 14.06 13.60
N LEU A 96 -4.37 13.75 12.48
CA LEU A 96 -3.77 13.12 11.31
C LEU A 96 -3.12 14.15 10.40
N THR A 97 -2.03 13.72 9.76
CA THR A 97 -1.39 14.44 8.66
C THR A 97 -1.77 13.78 7.32
N LEU A 98 -2.18 14.58 6.34
CA LEU A 98 -2.42 14.10 4.99
C LEU A 98 -1.13 14.18 4.17
N VAL A 99 -0.69 13.06 3.59
CA VAL A 99 0.45 13.02 2.68
C VAL A 99 -0.08 12.81 1.25
N LEU A 100 0.19 13.77 0.38
CA LEU A 100 -0.21 13.76 -1.02
C LEU A 100 0.93 13.25 -1.89
N TYR A 101 0.68 12.21 -2.66
CA TYR A 101 1.57 11.73 -3.70
C TYR A 101 1.02 12.17 -5.06
N ALA A 102 1.32 13.40 -5.44
CA ALA A 102 0.89 13.94 -6.72
C ALA A 102 1.93 13.65 -7.80
N ASP A 103 1.48 13.21 -8.98
CA ASP A 103 2.33 13.12 -10.15
C ASP A 103 2.76 14.52 -10.60
N LYS A 104 3.99 14.65 -11.13
CA LYS A 104 4.55 15.92 -11.62
C LYS A 104 3.69 16.62 -12.70
N ALA A 105 2.87 15.84 -13.42
CA ALA A 105 1.99 16.34 -14.46
C ALA A 105 0.63 16.83 -13.94
N VAL A 106 0.34 16.63 -12.64
CA VAL A 106 -0.92 17.06 -12.03
C VAL A 106 -0.96 18.58 -11.92
N PRO A 107 -2.04 19.24 -12.35
CA PRO A 107 -2.20 20.67 -12.15
C PRO A 107 -2.15 21.04 -10.67
N HIS A 108 -1.35 22.05 -10.33
CA HIS A 108 -1.19 22.51 -8.94
C HIS A 108 -2.53 22.87 -8.27
N GLU A 109 -3.51 23.31 -9.07
CA GLU A 109 -4.86 23.63 -8.60
C GLU A 109 -5.52 22.42 -7.91
N GLN A 110 -5.36 21.19 -8.44
CA GLN A 110 -5.92 19.98 -7.84
C GLN A 110 -5.27 19.65 -6.50
N ILE A 111 -3.96 19.89 -6.38
CA ILE A 111 -3.22 19.71 -5.13
C ILE A 111 -3.75 20.67 -4.06
N VAL A 112 -3.90 21.95 -4.43
CA VAL A 112 -4.43 22.99 -3.53
C VAL A 112 -5.86 22.70 -3.11
N GLN A 113 -6.71 22.26 -4.05
CA GLN A 113 -8.10 21.87 -3.73
C GLN A 113 -8.16 20.73 -2.73
N LEU A 114 -7.31 19.71 -2.92
CA LEU A 114 -7.29 18.57 -2.00
C LEU A 114 -6.69 18.94 -0.63
N ALA A 115 -5.67 19.79 -0.59
CA ALA A 115 -5.12 20.32 0.66
C ALA A 115 -6.14 21.18 1.43
N SER A 116 -6.92 22.00 0.73
CA SER A 116 -7.99 22.79 1.32
C SER A 116 -9.10 21.89 1.89
N LEU A 117 -9.49 20.86 1.14
CA LEU A 117 -10.45 19.86 1.58
C LEU A 117 -9.95 19.12 2.85
N ALA A 118 -8.67 18.75 2.89
CA ALA A 118 -8.08 18.11 4.06
C ALA A 118 -8.19 19.01 5.31
N LYS A 119 -7.93 20.29 5.15
CA LYS A 119 -8.04 21.26 6.23
C LYS A 119 -9.49 21.40 6.72
N GLU A 120 -10.47 21.42 5.82
CA GLU A 120 -11.90 21.43 6.16
C GLU A 120 -12.32 20.18 6.95
N LEU A 121 -11.74 19.02 6.61
CA LEU A 121 -12.03 17.74 7.26
C LEU A 121 -11.35 17.59 8.64
N GLY A 122 -10.45 18.49 9.01
CA GLY A 122 -9.80 18.49 10.31
C GLY A 122 -8.42 17.82 10.36
N PHE A 123 -7.77 17.62 9.21
CA PHE A 123 -6.35 17.26 9.19
C PHE A 123 -5.51 18.42 9.71
N LYS A 124 -4.48 18.10 10.49
CA LYS A 124 -3.57 19.09 11.06
C LYS A 124 -2.72 19.76 9.98
N GLU A 125 -2.20 18.94 9.08
CA GLU A 125 -1.29 19.35 8.01
C GLU A 125 -1.55 18.54 6.75
N ALA A 126 -1.24 19.12 5.60
CA ALA A 126 -1.21 18.44 4.32
C ALA A 126 0.20 18.63 3.72
N TRP A 127 0.87 17.52 3.44
CA TRP A 127 2.22 17.51 2.91
C TRP A 127 2.22 16.94 1.51
N ASP A 128 2.95 17.59 0.61
CA ASP A 128 3.19 17.07 -0.75
C ASP A 128 4.48 16.26 -0.75
N ALA A 129 4.39 15.00 -1.18
CA ALA A 129 5.54 14.11 -1.24
C ALA A 129 6.38 14.45 -2.47
N THR A 130 7.69 14.63 -2.25
CA THR A 130 8.64 14.96 -3.30
C THR A 130 9.78 13.94 -3.34
N GLN A 131 10.43 13.79 -4.50
CA GLN A 131 11.64 12.99 -4.62
C GLN A 131 12.87 13.85 -4.32
N PRO A 132 13.86 13.34 -3.56
CA PRO A 132 15.13 14.01 -3.40
C PRO A 132 15.86 14.08 -4.74
N ARG A 133 16.62 15.15 -4.96
CA ARG A 133 17.54 15.25 -6.11
C ARG A 133 18.59 14.17 -6.01
N ILE A 134 18.94 13.56 -7.15
CA ILE A 134 20.05 12.61 -7.21
C ILE A 134 21.32 13.36 -6.87
N GLY A 135 21.87 13.11 -5.67
CA GLY A 135 23.07 13.80 -5.13
C GLY A 135 22.89 14.34 -3.71
N ASP A 136 21.67 14.52 -3.24
CA ASP A 136 21.40 14.90 -1.85
C ASP A 136 21.32 13.63 -0.99
N VAL A 137 22.39 13.32 -0.27
CA VAL A 137 22.43 12.22 0.68
C VAL A 137 21.55 12.61 1.88
N PRO A 138 20.57 11.77 2.29
CA PRO A 138 19.79 12.02 3.50
C PRO A 138 20.74 11.98 4.71
N GLY A 139 21.08 13.12 5.28
CA GLY A 139 21.94 13.20 6.47
C GLY A 139 22.88 14.40 6.55
N GLU A 140 23.15 15.12 5.46
CA GLU A 140 24.04 16.30 5.46
C GLU A 140 23.29 17.65 5.33
N GLY A 141 22.07 17.70 5.84
CA GLY A 141 21.39 18.98 6.00
C GLY A 141 22.07 19.82 7.09
N LYS A 142 22.96 20.72 6.67
CA LYS A 142 23.51 21.77 7.54
C LYS A 142 22.34 22.47 8.25
N LEU A 143 22.17 22.18 9.52
CA LEU A 143 21.38 22.97 10.45
C LEU A 143 21.96 24.39 10.44
N LYS A 144 21.33 25.27 9.66
CA LYS A 144 21.63 26.69 9.71
C LYS A 144 21.03 27.22 11.01
N PRO A 145 21.82 27.72 11.98
CA PRO A 145 21.26 28.27 13.20
C PRO A 145 20.39 29.48 12.85
N ARG A 146 19.18 29.49 13.36
CA ARG A 146 18.32 30.68 13.30
C ARG A 146 18.89 31.76 14.23
N PRO A 147 18.86 33.02 13.82
CA PRO A 147 19.28 34.15 14.63
C PRO A 147 18.40 34.34 15.87
#